data_450d649b1e5aee80d8f0c9e2c8a0d285
#
_entry.id   450d649b1e5aee80d8f0c9e2c8a0d285
#
_cell.length_a   1.000
_cell.length_b   1.000
_cell.length_c   1.000
_cell.angle_alpha   90.00
_cell.angle_beta   90.00
_cell.angle_gamma   90.00
#
_symmetry.space_group_name_H-M   'P 1'
#
loop_
_entity.id
_entity.type
_entity.pdbx_description
1 polymer ?
#
loop_
_entity_poly.entity_id
_entity_poly.type
_entity_poly.pdbx_seq_one_letter_code
_entity_poly.pdbx_strand_id
1 'polypeptide(L)'
;MPAQKLPISVIVLTLNEEANIAPCLETIVDWAGEVFIVDSGSTDRTLNIISHYEAKVVHHPFENYSRQRNWAQASLPLTHQWVFHIDADERVSPQLIGKLRQLFATGRVEPATAGFLVRRLIHFLGRPITHGGIYPTYHCRIFKKELGHCEDREYDQHFIVEGETKTIGADLVEMTASSLFSWTARHNKWAQMEASQLAKADHGEQTDMVKARFSGSPIERRRWLRSHFYGRAPIFARGAMYFLARYLLRGGFLDGTSGLIYHFLQGFWFRFYVDACYYELLQKRKLLASTSKAKN
;
A
#
# COMPACT_ATOMS: atom_id res chain seq x y z
N MET A 1 28.94 20.76 3.21
CA MET A 1 29.13 19.68 2.23
C MET A 1 27.76 19.08 1.94
N PRO A 2 27.38 18.80 0.68
CA PRO A 2 26.14 18.08 0.42
C PRO A 2 26.18 16.74 1.18
N ALA A 3 25.07 16.37 1.80
CA ALA A 3 24.99 15.14 2.55
C ALA A 3 25.19 13.94 1.60
N GLN A 4 26.01 12.97 2.02
CA GLN A 4 26.27 11.77 1.22
C GLN A 4 24.95 11.05 0.92
N LYS A 5 24.71 10.78 -0.37
CA LYS A 5 23.58 9.98 -0.82
C LYS A 5 23.73 8.53 -0.38
N LEU A 6 22.62 7.91 -0.02
CA LEU A 6 22.59 6.51 0.43
C LEU A 6 22.54 5.55 -0.77
N PRO A 7 23.09 4.34 -0.68
CA PRO A 7 23.10 3.36 -1.77
C PRO A 7 21.72 2.68 -1.91
N ILE A 8 20.69 3.50 -2.14
CA ILE A 8 19.29 3.08 -2.28
C ILE A 8 18.73 3.68 -3.56
N SER A 9 18.17 2.84 -4.43
CA SER A 9 17.37 3.25 -5.59
C SER A 9 15.92 3.44 -5.14
N VAL A 10 15.41 4.67 -5.23
CA VAL A 10 14.02 4.96 -4.92
C VAL A 10 13.18 4.86 -6.19
N ILE A 11 12.07 4.15 -6.13
CA ILE A 11 11.10 3.98 -7.23
C ILE A 11 9.78 4.59 -6.78
N VAL A 12 9.31 5.62 -7.50
CA VAL A 12 8.03 6.29 -7.23
C VAL A 12 7.07 6.00 -8.37
N LEU A 13 5.88 5.47 -8.03
CA LEU A 13 4.79 5.33 -9.00
C LEU A 13 3.94 6.60 -9.01
N THR A 14 3.56 7.07 -10.22
CA THR A 14 2.75 8.27 -10.36
C THR A 14 1.73 8.20 -11.50
N LEU A 15 0.58 8.83 -11.29
CA LEU A 15 -0.45 9.10 -12.30
C LEU A 15 -1.33 10.26 -11.82
N ASN A 16 -1.20 11.43 -12.45
CA ASN A 16 -1.97 12.63 -12.11
C ASN A 16 -1.84 13.03 -10.62
N GLU A 17 -0.61 13.21 -10.18
CA GLU A 17 -0.24 13.53 -8.80
C GLU A 17 0.36 14.95 -8.66
N GLU A 18 -0.10 15.91 -9.46
CA GLU A 18 0.42 17.29 -9.43
C GLU A 18 0.38 17.93 -8.04
N ALA A 19 -0.58 17.54 -7.19
CA ALA A 19 -0.70 18.04 -5.83
C ALA A 19 0.29 17.36 -4.85
N ASN A 20 0.78 16.17 -5.18
CA ASN A 20 1.54 15.33 -4.26
C ASN A 20 3.01 15.17 -4.64
N ILE A 21 3.32 15.19 -5.94
CA ILE A 21 4.64 14.76 -6.41
C ILE A 21 5.79 15.64 -5.89
N ALA A 22 5.62 16.98 -5.86
CA ALA A 22 6.66 17.88 -5.36
C ALA A 22 6.99 17.61 -3.88
N PRO A 23 6.01 17.63 -2.94
CA PRO A 23 6.31 17.31 -1.55
C PRO A 23 6.82 15.87 -1.33
N CYS A 24 6.51 14.90 -2.21
CA CYS A 24 7.11 13.57 -2.17
C CYS A 24 8.60 13.65 -2.49
N LEU A 25 8.97 14.25 -3.62
CA LEU A 25 10.35 14.34 -4.08
C LEU A 25 11.24 15.14 -3.13
N GLU A 26 10.73 16.21 -2.52
CA GLU A 26 11.43 16.98 -1.49
C GLU A 26 11.90 16.13 -0.30
N THR A 27 11.18 15.05 0.03
CA THR A 27 11.59 14.14 1.11
C THR A 27 12.60 13.08 0.65
N ILE A 28 12.95 13.00 -0.64
CA ILE A 28 13.69 11.87 -1.20
C ILE A 28 15.02 12.31 -1.84
N VAL A 29 14.99 13.35 -2.70
CA VAL A 29 16.10 13.65 -3.62
C VAL A 29 17.44 13.96 -2.94
N ASP A 30 17.42 14.49 -1.74
CA ASP A 30 18.65 14.90 -1.03
C ASP A 30 19.46 13.72 -0.47
N TRP A 31 18.86 12.56 -0.27
CA TRP A 31 19.53 11.42 0.36
C TRP A 31 19.52 10.15 -0.49
N ALA A 32 18.61 9.98 -1.43
CA ALA A 32 18.54 8.81 -2.30
C ALA A 32 19.75 8.77 -3.25
N GLY A 33 20.31 7.59 -3.49
CA GLY A 33 21.37 7.38 -4.45
C GLY A 33 20.94 7.68 -5.88
N GLU A 34 19.72 7.28 -6.19
CA GLU A 34 19.03 7.61 -7.45
C GLU A 34 17.51 7.55 -7.25
N VAL A 35 16.76 8.29 -8.07
CA VAL A 35 15.31 8.35 -8.04
C VAL A 35 14.76 8.06 -9.43
N PHE A 36 13.88 7.07 -9.52
CA PHE A 36 13.13 6.73 -10.72
C PHE A 36 11.64 7.01 -10.49
N ILE A 37 11.03 7.69 -11.44
CA ILE A 37 9.59 7.93 -11.48
C ILE A 37 9.01 7.08 -12.59
N VAL A 38 8.07 6.20 -12.25
CA VAL A 38 7.32 5.42 -13.24
C VAL A 38 5.97 6.08 -13.44
N ASP A 39 5.87 6.82 -14.53
CA ASP A 39 4.65 7.54 -14.90
C ASP A 39 3.73 6.65 -15.75
N SER A 40 2.47 6.59 -15.36
CA SER A 40 1.44 5.79 -16.01
C SER A 40 0.60 6.56 -17.05
N GLY A 41 1.10 7.71 -17.52
CA GLY A 41 0.44 8.55 -18.50
C GLY A 41 -0.26 9.74 -17.89
N SER A 42 0.43 10.49 -17.03
CA SER A 42 -0.10 11.72 -16.43
C SER A 42 -0.44 12.77 -17.49
N THR A 43 -1.60 13.40 -17.32
CA THR A 43 -2.14 14.43 -18.23
C THR A 43 -2.25 15.81 -17.56
N ASP A 44 -1.96 15.87 -16.26
CA ASP A 44 -1.89 17.10 -15.47
C ASP A 44 -0.46 17.67 -15.45
N ARG A 45 -0.13 18.54 -14.50
CA ARG A 45 1.20 19.15 -14.38
C ARG A 45 2.26 18.25 -13.73
N THR A 46 1.95 16.99 -13.44
CA THR A 46 2.87 16.07 -12.73
C THR A 46 4.26 16.03 -13.38
N LEU A 47 4.33 15.77 -14.69
CA LEU A 47 5.61 15.66 -15.40
C LEU A 47 6.38 16.98 -15.45
N ASN A 48 5.67 18.09 -15.61
CA ASN A 48 6.28 19.42 -15.55
C ASN A 48 6.92 19.68 -14.19
N ILE A 49 6.23 19.32 -13.09
CA ILE A 49 6.76 19.48 -11.74
C ILE A 49 8.02 18.62 -11.55
N ILE A 50 7.98 17.35 -11.96
CA ILE A 50 9.12 16.43 -11.83
C ILE A 50 10.36 16.94 -12.53
N SER A 51 10.24 17.66 -13.65
CA SER A 51 11.38 18.18 -14.41
C SER A 51 12.27 19.15 -13.64
N HIS A 52 11.82 19.66 -12.49
CA HIS A 52 12.60 20.53 -11.59
C HIS A 52 13.41 19.76 -10.53
N TYR A 53 13.32 18.42 -10.51
CA TYR A 53 13.99 17.56 -9.53
C TYR A 53 15.02 16.65 -10.21
N GLU A 54 16.02 16.23 -9.47
CA GLU A 54 17.00 15.21 -9.91
C GLU A 54 16.35 13.81 -9.87
N ALA A 55 15.50 13.51 -10.85
CA ALA A 55 14.77 12.25 -10.96
C ALA A 55 14.68 11.80 -12.43
N LYS A 56 14.77 10.48 -12.64
CA LYS A 56 14.68 9.85 -13.97
C LYS A 56 13.24 9.40 -14.22
N VAL A 57 12.57 9.97 -15.23
CA VAL A 57 11.19 9.59 -15.58
C VAL A 57 11.19 8.49 -16.63
N VAL A 58 10.40 7.45 -16.39
CA VAL A 58 10.14 6.37 -17.36
C VAL A 58 8.62 6.19 -17.47
N HIS A 59 8.13 6.14 -18.69
CA HIS A 59 6.72 5.90 -18.95
C HIS A 59 6.44 4.40 -19.05
N HIS A 60 5.41 3.92 -18.32
CA HIS A 60 4.90 2.56 -18.46
C HIS A 60 3.38 2.53 -18.25
N PRO A 61 2.59 2.00 -19.20
CA PRO A 61 1.14 1.92 -19.09
C PRO A 61 0.71 1.16 -17.85
N PHE A 62 -0.30 1.67 -17.16
CA PHE A 62 -0.80 1.05 -15.95
C PHE A 62 -1.72 -0.15 -16.26
N GLU A 63 -1.37 -1.32 -15.75
CA GLU A 63 -2.25 -2.48 -15.74
C GLU A 63 -2.86 -2.69 -14.34
N ASN A 64 -2.00 -2.89 -13.35
CA ASN A 64 -2.32 -2.92 -11.92
C ASN A 64 -1.07 -2.59 -11.09
N TYR A 65 -1.24 -2.31 -9.82
CA TYR A 65 -0.13 -1.90 -8.96
C TYR A 65 0.97 -2.97 -8.81
N SER A 66 0.60 -4.24 -8.74
CA SER A 66 1.56 -5.34 -8.62
C SER A 66 2.46 -5.43 -9.85
N ARG A 67 1.86 -5.47 -11.04
CA ARG A 67 2.59 -5.53 -12.31
C ARG A 67 3.45 -4.30 -12.51
N GLN A 68 2.93 -3.11 -12.17
CA GLN A 68 3.68 -1.86 -12.27
C GLN A 68 4.94 -1.87 -11.40
N ARG A 69 4.84 -2.32 -10.14
CA ARG A 69 5.98 -2.41 -9.23
C ARG A 69 7.00 -3.46 -9.66
N ASN A 70 6.54 -4.63 -10.05
CA ASN A 70 7.41 -5.72 -10.51
C ASN A 70 8.11 -5.37 -11.83
N TRP A 71 7.38 -4.76 -12.77
CA TRP A 71 7.98 -4.26 -14.00
C TRP A 71 9.05 -3.20 -13.72
N ALA A 72 8.74 -2.23 -12.88
CA ALA A 72 9.69 -1.17 -12.51
C ALA A 72 10.99 -1.76 -11.93
N GLN A 73 10.89 -2.71 -11.00
CA GLN A 73 12.05 -3.34 -10.38
C GLN A 73 12.87 -4.16 -11.38
N ALA A 74 12.22 -4.85 -12.33
CA ALA A 74 12.90 -5.71 -13.30
C ALA A 74 13.48 -4.93 -14.50
N SER A 75 12.88 -3.80 -14.90
CA SER A 75 13.19 -3.12 -16.15
C SER A 75 14.01 -1.85 -15.98
N LEU A 76 13.98 -1.21 -14.81
CA LEU A 76 14.75 0.00 -14.56
C LEU A 76 16.25 -0.31 -14.39
N PRO A 77 17.17 0.55 -14.89
CA PRO A 77 18.61 0.37 -14.74
C PRO A 77 19.08 0.75 -13.32
N LEU A 78 18.61 0.00 -12.33
CA LEU A 78 18.88 0.24 -10.91
C LEU A 78 20.35 -0.11 -10.59
N THR A 79 21.11 0.88 -10.14
CA THR A 79 22.55 0.71 -9.84
C THR A 79 22.82 0.22 -8.42
N HIS A 80 21.86 0.41 -7.50
CA HIS A 80 22.02 -0.02 -6.11
C HIS A 80 21.35 -1.37 -5.83
N GLN A 81 21.88 -2.09 -4.85
CA GLN A 81 21.32 -3.35 -4.39
C GLN A 81 20.00 -3.16 -3.64
N TRP A 82 19.85 -2.04 -2.94
CA TRP A 82 18.67 -1.73 -2.14
C TRP A 82 17.69 -0.89 -2.95
N VAL A 83 16.42 -1.29 -2.92
CA VAL A 83 15.31 -0.54 -3.52
C VAL A 83 14.35 -0.06 -2.44
N PHE A 84 13.76 1.11 -2.66
CA PHE A 84 12.69 1.64 -1.82
C PHE A 84 11.52 2.06 -2.71
N HIS A 85 10.42 1.33 -2.62
CA HIS A 85 9.19 1.64 -3.34
C HIS A 85 8.33 2.63 -2.54
N ILE A 86 7.98 3.73 -3.17
CA ILE A 86 7.18 4.84 -2.59
C ILE A 86 6.06 5.16 -3.57
N ASP A 87 4.89 5.54 -3.04
CA ASP A 87 3.79 6.08 -3.82
C ASP A 87 3.88 7.63 -3.82
N ALA A 88 3.43 8.31 -4.87
CA ALA A 88 3.57 9.77 -4.99
C ALA A 88 2.87 10.55 -3.85
N ASP A 89 1.87 9.95 -3.21
CA ASP A 89 1.17 10.49 -2.04
C ASP A 89 1.85 10.14 -0.71
N GLU A 90 3.04 9.52 -0.71
CA GLU A 90 3.82 9.20 0.49
C GLU A 90 4.96 10.21 0.73
N ARG A 91 5.36 10.37 1.99
CA ARG A 91 6.45 11.26 2.48
C ARG A 91 7.36 10.49 3.39
N VAL A 92 8.67 10.52 3.13
CA VAL A 92 9.67 9.91 4.02
C VAL A 92 9.88 10.83 5.22
N SER A 93 9.53 10.37 6.43
CA SER A 93 9.71 11.21 7.62
C SER A 93 11.18 11.50 7.92
N PRO A 94 11.51 12.65 8.54
CA PRO A 94 12.89 12.96 8.97
C PRO A 94 13.49 11.88 9.88
N GLN A 95 12.66 11.26 10.73
CA GLN A 95 13.10 10.14 11.57
C GLN A 95 13.48 8.92 10.74
N LEU A 96 12.73 8.62 9.68
CA LEU A 96 13.06 7.50 8.79
C LEU A 96 14.36 7.77 8.04
N ILE A 97 14.55 8.97 7.50
CA ILE A 97 15.79 9.38 6.85
C ILE A 97 16.98 9.24 7.82
N GLY A 98 16.86 9.72 9.06
CA GLY A 98 17.88 9.59 10.08
C GLY A 98 18.26 8.14 10.38
N LYS A 99 17.26 7.25 10.48
CA LYS A 99 17.48 5.80 10.67
C LYS A 99 18.16 5.16 9.46
N LEU A 100 17.75 5.50 8.24
CA LEU A 100 18.39 5.01 7.01
C LEU A 100 19.84 5.46 6.93
N ARG A 101 20.14 6.73 7.21
CA ARG A 101 21.52 7.24 7.27
C ARG A 101 22.35 6.46 8.30
N GLN A 102 21.80 6.22 9.50
CA GLN A 102 22.50 5.44 10.53
C GLN A 102 22.80 4.01 10.09
N LEU A 103 21.85 3.34 9.41
CA LEU A 103 22.01 1.96 8.94
C LEU A 103 23.03 1.84 7.80
N PHE A 104 22.89 2.69 6.78
CA PHE A 104 23.67 2.56 5.54
C PHE A 104 25.05 3.26 5.58
N ALA A 105 25.16 4.42 6.24
CA ALA A 105 26.44 5.14 6.33
C ALA A 105 27.46 4.45 7.26
N THR A 106 27.00 3.69 8.26
CA THR A 106 27.88 3.02 9.24
C THR A 106 28.17 1.56 8.90
N GLY A 107 27.70 1.06 7.75
CA GLY A 107 27.84 -0.36 7.39
C GLY A 107 27.13 -1.32 8.37
N ARG A 108 26.18 -0.83 9.16
CA ARG A 108 25.47 -1.61 10.20
C ARG A 108 24.33 -2.48 9.65
N VAL A 109 24.13 -2.50 8.34
CA VAL A 109 23.18 -3.45 7.74
C VAL A 109 23.82 -4.84 7.79
N GLU A 110 23.25 -5.71 8.62
CA GLU A 110 23.71 -7.08 8.73
C GLU A 110 23.57 -7.81 7.38
N PRO A 111 24.53 -8.63 6.96
CA PRO A 111 24.50 -9.33 5.66
C PRO A 111 23.24 -10.18 5.45
N ALA A 112 22.71 -10.80 6.52
CA ALA A 112 21.51 -11.63 6.50
C ALA A 112 20.22 -10.81 6.29
N THR A 113 20.23 -9.48 6.53
CA THR A 113 19.05 -8.65 6.36
C THR A 113 18.70 -8.51 4.88
N ALA A 114 17.51 -8.96 4.51
CA ALA A 114 16.96 -8.91 3.16
C ALA A 114 16.04 -7.70 2.94
N GLY A 115 15.39 -7.20 4.00
CA GLY A 115 14.46 -6.08 3.88
C GLY A 115 14.12 -5.39 5.20
N PHE A 116 13.46 -4.26 5.09
CA PHE A 116 13.02 -3.47 6.23
C PHE A 116 11.52 -3.16 6.14
N LEU A 117 10.84 -3.39 7.29
CA LEU A 117 9.47 -2.98 7.50
C LEU A 117 9.46 -1.59 8.12
N VAL A 118 8.78 -0.64 7.48
CA VAL A 118 8.58 0.72 7.98
C VAL A 118 7.14 0.88 8.48
N ARG A 119 6.91 1.77 9.43
CA ARG A 119 5.56 2.09 9.88
C ARG A 119 4.88 2.96 8.85
N ARG A 120 3.63 2.65 8.54
CA ARG A 120 2.76 3.49 7.72
C ARG A 120 1.93 4.37 8.63
N LEU A 121 2.07 5.68 8.52
CA LEU A 121 1.28 6.68 9.22
C LEU A 121 0.33 7.36 8.22
N ILE A 122 -0.97 7.19 8.42
CA ILE A 122 -1.98 7.79 7.55
C ILE A 122 -2.32 9.18 8.04
N HIS A 123 -2.19 10.18 7.15
CA HIS A 123 -2.74 11.52 7.35
C HIS A 123 -4.05 11.64 6.58
N PHE A 124 -5.14 11.89 7.29
CA PHE A 124 -6.47 12.02 6.71
C PHE A 124 -7.07 13.36 7.10
N LEU A 125 -7.49 14.16 6.11
CA LEU A 125 -7.97 15.53 6.30
C LEU A 125 -6.97 16.39 7.12
N GLY A 126 -5.68 16.27 6.81
CA GLY A 126 -4.61 17.03 7.45
C GLY A 126 -4.24 16.56 8.87
N ARG A 127 -4.79 15.46 9.38
CA ARG A 127 -4.49 14.93 10.70
C ARG A 127 -4.00 13.48 10.67
N PRO A 128 -3.02 13.11 11.52
CA PRO A 128 -2.60 11.72 11.63
C PRO A 128 -3.70 10.88 12.28
N ILE A 129 -3.91 9.66 11.77
CA ILE A 129 -4.80 8.65 12.35
C ILE A 129 -3.94 7.64 13.08
N THR A 130 -3.94 7.70 14.40
CA THR A 130 -3.03 6.92 15.26
C THR A 130 -3.73 5.88 16.13
N HIS A 131 -5.04 5.93 16.23
CA HIS A 131 -5.84 5.02 17.03
C HIS A 131 -6.68 4.06 16.17
N GLY A 132 -7.54 3.27 16.78
CA GLY A 132 -8.38 2.31 16.07
C GLY A 132 -7.61 1.09 15.53
N GLY A 133 -6.38 0.83 15.98
CA GLY A 133 -5.54 -0.28 15.54
C GLY A 133 -5.07 -0.18 14.10
N ILE A 134 -4.99 1.06 13.55
CA ILE A 134 -4.40 1.36 12.25
C ILE A 134 -2.91 1.59 12.39
N TYR A 135 -2.50 2.25 13.46
CA TYR A 135 -1.12 2.57 13.73
C TYR A 135 -0.65 1.89 15.02
N PRO A 136 0.59 1.37 15.05
CA PRO A 136 1.49 1.21 13.91
C PRO A 136 1.07 0.04 12.99
N THR A 137 1.05 0.29 11.67
CA THR A 137 0.96 -0.76 10.66
C THR A 137 2.28 -0.79 9.90
N TYR A 138 2.82 -1.98 9.66
CA TYR A 138 4.12 -2.16 9.04
C TYR A 138 3.99 -2.62 7.60
N HIS A 139 4.79 -2.01 6.71
CA HIS A 139 4.91 -2.42 5.32
C HIS A 139 6.39 -2.64 4.99
N CYS A 140 6.70 -3.73 4.28
CA CYS A 140 8.01 -3.92 3.71
C CYS A 140 8.11 -3.02 2.48
N ARG A 141 8.93 -1.98 2.53
CA ARG A 141 9.08 -1.00 1.44
C ARG A 141 10.52 -0.89 0.96
N ILE A 142 11.48 -1.31 1.80
CA ILE A 142 12.92 -1.24 1.52
C ILE A 142 13.45 -2.66 1.55
N PHE A 143 14.08 -3.13 0.48
CA PHE A 143 14.61 -4.49 0.42
C PHE A 143 15.70 -4.63 -0.66
N LYS A 144 16.48 -5.73 -0.61
CA LYS A 144 17.41 -6.08 -1.66
C LYS A 144 16.62 -6.47 -2.91
N LYS A 145 16.86 -5.80 -4.04
CA LYS A 145 16.07 -5.93 -5.26
C LYS A 145 15.95 -7.38 -5.77
N GLU A 146 16.97 -8.21 -5.57
CA GLU A 146 16.97 -9.59 -6.00
C GLU A 146 16.18 -10.54 -5.08
N LEU A 147 15.81 -10.08 -3.88
CA LEU A 147 15.18 -10.90 -2.85
C LEU A 147 13.70 -10.55 -2.61
N GLY A 148 13.16 -9.59 -3.32
CA GLY A 148 11.78 -9.19 -3.09
C GLY A 148 11.02 -8.84 -4.36
N HIS A 149 9.72 -9.07 -4.33
CA HIS A 149 8.77 -8.72 -5.39
C HIS A 149 7.41 -8.36 -4.79
N CYS A 150 6.58 -7.66 -5.55
CA CYS A 150 5.22 -7.36 -5.15
C CYS A 150 4.31 -8.57 -5.40
N GLU A 151 3.52 -8.99 -4.41
CA GLU A 151 2.56 -10.10 -4.55
C GLU A 151 1.55 -9.85 -5.65
N ASP A 152 1.11 -10.91 -6.35
CA ASP A 152 0.10 -10.81 -7.42
C ASP A 152 -1.29 -10.66 -6.82
N ARG A 153 -1.66 -9.40 -6.55
CA ARG A 153 -2.93 -9.02 -5.98
C ARG A 153 -3.45 -7.73 -6.59
N GLU A 154 -4.74 -7.63 -6.83
CA GLU A 154 -5.35 -6.43 -7.44
C GLU A 154 -5.43 -5.25 -6.47
N TYR A 155 -5.60 -5.51 -5.16
CA TYR A 155 -5.75 -4.50 -4.11
C TYR A 155 -5.03 -4.90 -2.82
N ASP A 156 -4.52 -3.92 -2.06
CA ASP A 156 -3.83 -4.09 -0.77
C ASP A 156 -2.60 -5.01 -0.88
N GLN A 157 -1.76 -4.72 -1.89
CA GLN A 157 -0.56 -5.50 -2.18
C GLN A 157 0.53 -5.27 -1.14
N HIS A 158 1.32 -6.33 -0.90
CA HIS A 158 2.52 -6.26 -0.08
C HIS A 158 3.72 -6.81 -0.86
N PHE A 159 4.91 -6.40 -0.45
CA PHE A 159 6.12 -7.02 -0.96
C PHE A 159 6.41 -8.31 -0.19
N ILE A 160 6.70 -9.37 -0.94
CA ILE A 160 7.23 -10.64 -0.45
C ILE A 160 8.75 -10.51 -0.54
N VAL A 161 9.46 -10.77 0.56
CA VAL A 161 10.92 -10.69 0.62
C VAL A 161 11.45 -12.01 1.15
N GLU A 162 12.35 -12.62 0.38
CA GLU A 162 13.01 -13.85 0.75
C GLU A 162 14.20 -13.55 1.67
N GLY A 163 14.11 -14.00 2.93
CA GLY A 163 15.12 -13.80 3.94
C GLY A 163 14.65 -13.00 5.15
N GLU A 164 15.59 -12.57 5.98
CA GLU A 164 15.29 -11.89 7.23
C GLU A 164 14.85 -10.45 6.98
N THR A 165 13.70 -10.07 7.54
CA THR A 165 13.24 -8.67 7.52
C THR A 165 13.30 -8.04 8.91
N LYS A 166 13.82 -6.82 9.01
CA LYS A 166 13.92 -6.05 10.27
C LYS A 166 12.96 -4.87 10.27
N THR A 167 12.49 -4.49 11.44
CA THR A 167 11.58 -3.36 11.60
C THR A 167 12.36 -2.07 11.87
N ILE A 168 12.06 -1.02 11.11
CA ILE A 168 12.50 0.35 11.39
C ILE A 168 11.36 1.07 12.12
N GLY A 169 11.60 1.50 13.36
CA GLY A 169 10.64 2.23 14.17
C GLY A 169 10.51 3.70 13.74
N ALA A 170 10.25 3.95 12.46
CA ALA A 170 10.04 5.28 11.88
C ALA A 170 9.00 5.22 10.75
N ASP A 171 8.45 6.36 10.38
CA ASP A 171 7.23 6.46 9.60
C ASP A 171 7.49 6.82 8.12
N LEU A 172 6.80 6.11 7.24
CA LEU A 172 6.43 6.54 5.91
C LEU A 172 5.01 7.12 6.04
N VAL A 173 4.87 8.42 5.78
CA VAL A 173 3.62 9.14 5.95
C VAL A 173 2.83 9.13 4.66
N GLU A 174 1.62 8.58 4.69
CA GLU A 174 0.71 8.60 3.55
C GLU A 174 -0.26 9.76 3.67
N MET A 175 -0.25 10.62 2.66
CA MET A 175 -1.18 11.76 2.54
C MET A 175 -2.41 11.28 1.77
N THR A 176 -3.44 10.86 2.49
CA THR A 176 -4.66 10.40 1.81
C THR A 176 -5.31 11.56 1.06
N ALA A 177 -5.81 11.28 -0.12
CA ALA A 177 -6.46 12.14 -1.12
C ALA A 177 -6.80 13.59 -0.72
N SER A 178 -6.63 14.51 -1.66
CA SER A 178 -6.89 15.95 -1.51
C SER A 178 -8.34 16.30 -1.13
N SER A 179 -9.30 15.38 -1.36
CA SER A 179 -10.72 15.56 -1.03
C SER A 179 -11.41 14.24 -0.71
N LEU A 180 -12.51 14.32 0.06
CA LEU A 180 -13.38 13.16 0.31
C LEU A 180 -13.98 12.60 -0.98
N PHE A 181 -14.27 13.46 -1.96
CA PHE A 181 -14.76 13.02 -3.27
C PHE A 181 -13.74 12.11 -3.98
N SER A 182 -12.49 12.56 -4.11
CA SER A 182 -11.42 11.76 -4.74
C SER A 182 -11.14 10.48 -3.96
N TRP A 183 -11.19 10.56 -2.62
CA TRP A 183 -11.01 9.42 -1.74
C TRP A 183 -12.11 8.36 -1.95
N THR A 184 -13.38 8.74 -1.92
CA THR A 184 -14.51 7.82 -2.12
C THR A 184 -14.55 7.27 -3.54
N ALA A 185 -14.26 8.08 -4.57
CA ALA A 185 -14.18 7.62 -5.96
C ALA A 185 -13.12 6.53 -6.15
N ARG A 186 -11.94 6.68 -5.53
CA ARG A 186 -10.88 5.67 -5.52
C ARG A 186 -11.31 4.39 -4.78
N HIS A 187 -11.95 4.54 -3.64
CA HIS A 187 -12.44 3.41 -2.84
C HIS A 187 -13.59 2.65 -3.52
N ASN A 188 -14.41 3.29 -4.33
CA ASN A 188 -15.41 2.61 -5.17
C ASN A 188 -14.74 1.61 -6.13
N LYS A 189 -13.66 2.03 -6.81
CA LYS A 189 -12.89 1.13 -7.70
C LYS A 189 -12.24 -0.02 -6.91
N TRP A 190 -11.62 0.30 -5.78
CA TRP A 190 -10.98 -0.71 -4.93
C TRP A 190 -11.97 -1.71 -4.33
N ALA A 191 -13.19 -1.29 -4.02
CA ALA A 191 -14.23 -2.20 -3.54
C ALA A 191 -14.60 -3.25 -4.60
N GLN A 192 -14.70 -2.85 -5.86
CA GLN A 192 -14.94 -3.79 -6.97
C GLN A 192 -13.77 -4.75 -7.17
N MET A 193 -12.53 -4.27 -7.09
CA MET A 193 -11.32 -5.09 -7.16
C MET A 193 -11.28 -6.12 -6.01
N GLU A 194 -11.52 -5.68 -4.77
CA GLU A 194 -11.52 -6.58 -3.60
C GLU A 194 -12.65 -7.60 -3.69
N ALA A 195 -13.84 -7.21 -4.14
CA ALA A 195 -14.97 -8.10 -4.36
C ALA A 195 -14.69 -9.15 -5.45
N SER A 196 -14.07 -8.75 -6.57
CA SER A 196 -13.64 -9.65 -7.63
C SER A 196 -12.63 -10.68 -7.12
N GLN A 197 -11.66 -10.23 -6.32
CA GLN A 197 -10.66 -11.12 -5.73
C GLN A 197 -11.28 -12.12 -4.73
N LEU A 198 -12.24 -11.69 -3.91
CA LEU A 198 -13.00 -12.60 -3.03
C LEU A 198 -13.72 -13.67 -3.85
N ALA A 199 -14.36 -13.27 -4.95
CA ALA A 199 -15.07 -14.19 -5.83
C ALA A 199 -14.14 -15.19 -6.57
N LYS A 200 -12.89 -14.82 -6.88
CA LYS A 200 -11.86 -15.72 -7.42
C LYS A 200 -11.37 -16.71 -6.37
N ALA A 201 -11.11 -16.24 -5.15
CA ALA A 201 -10.62 -17.07 -4.04
C ALA A 201 -11.62 -18.20 -3.68
N ASP A 202 -12.92 -17.96 -3.77
CA ASP A 202 -13.95 -18.99 -3.55
C ASP A 202 -13.89 -20.13 -4.58
N HIS A 203 -13.26 -19.89 -5.73
CA HIS A 203 -13.05 -20.92 -6.79
C HIS A 203 -11.69 -21.61 -6.71
N GLY A 204 -10.91 -21.36 -5.66
CA GLY A 204 -9.62 -22.02 -5.44
C GLY A 204 -8.49 -21.49 -6.32
N GLU A 205 -8.66 -20.34 -6.98
CA GLU A 205 -7.57 -19.68 -7.69
C GLU A 205 -6.52 -19.20 -6.69
N GLN A 206 -5.37 -19.88 -6.67
CA GLN A 206 -4.24 -19.49 -5.83
C GLN A 206 -3.44 -18.41 -6.54
N THR A 207 -3.23 -17.31 -5.84
CA THR A 207 -2.31 -16.24 -6.26
C THR A 207 -1.08 -16.25 -5.37
N ASP A 208 0.05 -15.76 -5.89
CA ASP A 208 1.26 -15.54 -5.10
C ASP A 208 1.00 -14.43 -4.07
N MET A 209 0.80 -14.82 -2.82
CA MET A 209 0.41 -13.92 -1.73
C MET A 209 1.24 -14.16 -0.47
N VAL A 210 1.44 -13.08 0.31
CA VAL A 210 2.03 -13.20 1.66
C VAL A 210 1.25 -14.23 2.49
N LYS A 211 1.96 -15.17 3.10
CA LYS A 211 1.38 -16.24 3.91
C LYS A 211 0.72 -15.70 5.18
N ALA A 212 -0.42 -16.25 5.56
CA ALA A 212 -1.11 -15.92 6.81
C ALA A 212 -0.56 -16.79 7.94
N ARG A 213 0.29 -16.23 8.83
CA ARG A 213 0.90 -16.95 9.97
C ARG A 213 0.75 -16.15 11.26
N PHE A 214 0.27 -16.79 12.33
CA PHE A 214 0.13 -16.13 13.64
C PHE A 214 1.48 -15.75 14.27
N SER A 215 2.48 -16.61 14.13
CA SER A 215 3.85 -16.41 14.65
C SER A 215 4.79 -15.70 13.66
N GLY A 216 4.29 -15.26 12.51
CA GLY A 216 5.09 -14.63 11.47
C GLY A 216 5.32 -13.12 11.68
N SER A 217 5.77 -12.45 10.62
CA SER A 217 5.94 -11.01 10.56
C SER A 217 4.64 -10.26 10.92
N PRO A 218 4.71 -8.96 11.26
CA PRO A 218 3.51 -8.16 11.54
C PRO A 218 2.47 -8.22 10.41
N ILE A 219 2.91 -8.31 9.15
CA ILE A 219 2.04 -8.42 7.97
C ILE A 219 1.34 -9.78 7.95
N GLU A 220 2.08 -10.89 8.12
CA GLU A 220 1.55 -12.25 8.13
C GLU A 220 0.54 -12.47 9.27
N ARG A 221 0.84 -11.94 10.46
CA ARG A 221 -0.05 -12.01 11.62
C ARG A 221 -1.34 -11.22 11.40
N ARG A 222 -1.27 -10.02 10.78
CA ARG A 222 -2.44 -9.23 10.43
C ARG A 222 -3.33 -9.97 9.42
N ARG A 223 -2.74 -10.62 8.42
CA ARG A 223 -3.48 -11.46 7.45
C ARG A 223 -4.13 -12.65 8.12
N TRP A 224 -3.42 -13.30 9.03
CA TRP A 224 -3.99 -14.42 9.79
C TRP A 224 -5.22 -13.99 10.59
N LEU A 225 -5.13 -12.88 11.33
CA LEU A 225 -6.27 -12.32 12.06
C LEU A 225 -7.44 -11.97 11.13
N ARG A 226 -7.15 -11.37 9.97
CA ARG A 226 -8.18 -11.02 8.99
C ARG A 226 -8.88 -12.27 8.44
N SER A 227 -8.16 -13.30 8.07
CA SER A 227 -8.74 -14.53 7.49
C SER A 227 -9.53 -15.35 8.51
N HIS A 228 -9.06 -15.43 9.77
CA HIS A 228 -9.70 -16.27 10.79
C HIS A 228 -10.92 -15.62 11.45
N PHE A 229 -10.91 -14.32 11.67
CA PHE A 229 -12.01 -13.63 12.36
C PHE A 229 -12.91 -12.88 11.38
N TYR A 230 -12.35 -11.93 10.61
CA TYR A 230 -13.13 -11.10 9.71
C TYR A 230 -13.71 -11.91 8.54
N GLY A 231 -12.94 -12.80 7.93
CA GLY A 231 -13.35 -13.59 6.78
C GLY A 231 -14.48 -14.58 7.09
N ARG A 232 -14.62 -15.01 8.35
CA ARG A 232 -15.68 -15.95 8.80
C ARG A 232 -16.94 -15.25 9.28
N ALA A 233 -16.90 -13.97 9.52
CA ALA A 233 -18.08 -13.22 9.98
C ALA A 233 -19.10 -13.05 8.84
N PRO A 234 -20.41 -13.01 9.15
CA PRO A 234 -21.47 -12.83 8.15
C PRO A 234 -21.23 -11.56 7.33
N ILE A 235 -21.44 -11.68 6.01
CA ILE A 235 -21.41 -10.52 5.09
C ILE A 235 -22.38 -9.45 5.59
N PHE A 236 -22.07 -8.17 5.31
CA PHE A 236 -22.75 -6.97 5.81
C PHE A 236 -22.56 -6.70 7.31
N ALA A 237 -22.69 -7.71 8.19
CA ALA A 237 -22.48 -7.53 9.63
C ALA A 237 -21.00 -7.29 9.98
N ARG A 238 -20.09 -7.93 9.24
CA ARG A 238 -18.62 -7.83 9.49
C ARG A 238 -18.09 -6.41 9.38
N GLY A 239 -18.64 -5.57 8.49
CA GLY A 239 -18.29 -4.16 8.38
C GLY A 239 -18.66 -3.37 9.64
N ALA A 240 -19.86 -3.55 10.16
CA ALA A 240 -20.33 -2.90 11.39
C ALA A 240 -19.51 -3.36 12.60
N MET A 241 -19.27 -4.66 12.75
CA MET A 241 -18.46 -5.22 13.82
C MET A 241 -17.02 -4.68 13.79
N TYR A 242 -16.44 -4.58 12.59
CA TYR A 242 -15.09 -4.05 12.40
C TYR A 242 -15.00 -2.57 12.77
N PHE A 243 -15.98 -1.76 12.36
CA PHE A 243 -16.07 -0.35 12.74
C PHE A 243 -16.18 -0.18 14.25
N LEU A 244 -17.11 -0.87 14.91
CA LEU A 244 -17.31 -0.79 16.35
C LEU A 244 -16.05 -1.19 17.12
N ALA A 245 -15.42 -2.30 16.72
CA ALA A 245 -14.19 -2.76 17.33
C ALA A 245 -13.05 -1.74 17.20
N ARG A 246 -12.91 -1.07 16.05
CA ARG A 246 -11.86 -0.06 15.83
C ARG A 246 -12.18 1.25 16.51
N TYR A 247 -13.40 1.74 16.33
CA TYR A 247 -13.77 3.07 16.80
C TYR A 247 -13.94 3.09 18.32
N LEU A 248 -14.65 2.11 18.88
CA LEU A 248 -14.91 2.04 20.32
C LEU A 248 -13.81 1.29 21.07
N LEU A 249 -13.60 -0.01 20.78
CA LEU A 249 -12.72 -0.86 21.60
C LEU A 249 -11.23 -0.51 21.46
N ARG A 250 -10.81 0.03 20.30
CA ARG A 250 -9.41 0.43 20.03
C ARG A 250 -9.20 1.94 20.03
N GLY A 251 -10.16 2.70 20.58
CA GLY A 251 -10.00 4.13 20.82
C GLY A 251 -9.95 4.99 19.55
N GLY A 252 -10.53 4.55 18.42
CA GLY A 252 -10.54 5.35 17.18
C GLY A 252 -11.20 6.73 17.34
N PHE A 253 -12.06 6.92 18.35
CA PHE A 253 -12.67 8.20 18.71
C PHE A 253 -11.65 9.23 19.23
N LEU A 254 -10.48 8.78 19.70
CA LEU A 254 -9.40 9.66 20.18
C LEU A 254 -8.75 10.47 19.05
N ASP A 255 -8.89 10.06 17.80
CA ASP A 255 -8.44 10.83 16.62
C ASP A 255 -9.44 11.96 16.24
N GLY A 256 -10.45 12.22 17.08
CA GLY A 256 -11.42 13.29 16.91
C GLY A 256 -12.31 13.14 15.68
N THR A 257 -12.76 14.27 15.10
CA THR A 257 -13.67 14.26 13.95
C THR A 257 -13.07 13.59 12.72
N SER A 258 -11.78 13.81 12.42
CA SER A 258 -11.08 13.13 11.33
C SER A 258 -11.04 11.62 11.54
N GLY A 259 -10.83 11.17 12.80
CA GLY A 259 -10.92 9.77 13.19
C GLY A 259 -12.32 9.19 12.98
N LEU A 260 -13.39 9.91 13.40
CA LEU A 260 -14.75 9.47 13.17
C LEU A 260 -15.03 9.23 11.67
N ILE A 261 -14.74 10.24 10.84
CA ILE A 261 -14.95 10.17 9.39
C ILE A 261 -14.14 9.02 8.78
N TYR A 262 -12.86 8.94 9.11
CA TYR A 262 -11.97 7.91 8.59
C TYR A 262 -12.44 6.50 8.98
N HIS A 263 -12.71 6.25 10.26
CA HIS A 263 -13.11 4.94 10.74
C HIS A 263 -14.48 4.53 10.20
N PHE A 264 -15.42 5.48 10.05
CA PHE A 264 -16.71 5.21 9.43
C PHE A 264 -16.54 4.85 7.94
N LEU A 265 -15.84 5.69 7.18
CA LEU A 265 -15.66 5.47 5.74
C LEU A 265 -14.84 4.21 5.44
N GLN A 266 -13.68 4.03 6.11
CA GLN A 266 -12.79 2.91 5.86
C GLN A 266 -13.20 1.63 6.60
N GLY A 267 -13.73 1.75 7.81
CA GLY A 267 -14.07 0.62 8.67
C GLY A 267 -15.45 0.05 8.42
N PHE A 268 -16.44 0.89 8.13
CA PHE A 268 -17.81 0.47 7.88
C PHE A 268 -18.18 0.57 6.39
N TRP A 269 -18.30 1.78 5.84
CA TRP A 269 -18.82 2.02 4.49
C TRP A 269 -18.06 1.21 3.42
N PHE A 270 -16.75 1.32 3.37
CA PHE A 270 -15.96 0.59 2.38
C PHE A 270 -16.13 -0.93 2.51
N ARG A 271 -16.11 -1.45 3.74
CA ARG A 271 -16.28 -2.90 3.99
C ARG A 271 -17.66 -3.41 3.63
N PHE A 272 -18.68 -2.64 3.94
CA PHE A 272 -20.07 -2.94 3.53
C PHE A 272 -20.19 -2.90 2.01
N TYR A 273 -19.57 -1.92 1.37
CA TYR A 273 -19.65 -1.78 -0.09
C TYR A 273 -18.90 -2.91 -0.81
N VAL A 274 -17.76 -3.38 -0.31
CA VAL A 274 -17.10 -4.60 -0.81
C VAL A 274 -18.05 -5.79 -0.73
N ASP A 275 -18.76 -5.98 0.39
CA ASP A 275 -19.72 -7.06 0.55
C ASP A 275 -20.88 -6.94 -0.43
N ALA A 276 -21.38 -5.73 -0.69
CA ALA A 276 -22.44 -5.48 -1.66
C ALA A 276 -22.01 -5.80 -3.10
N CYS A 277 -20.81 -5.36 -3.51
CA CYS A 277 -20.25 -5.70 -4.81
C CYS A 277 -20.03 -7.22 -4.96
N TYR A 278 -19.52 -7.88 -3.92
CA TYR A 278 -19.35 -9.32 -3.92
C TYR A 278 -20.69 -10.06 -4.04
N TYR A 279 -21.72 -9.64 -3.28
CA TYR A 279 -23.08 -10.18 -3.38
C TYR A 279 -23.66 -10.03 -4.80
N GLU A 280 -23.50 -8.85 -5.41
CA GLU A 280 -23.93 -8.59 -6.79
C GLU A 280 -23.28 -9.57 -7.79
N LEU A 281 -21.96 -9.81 -7.65
CA LEU A 281 -21.24 -10.78 -8.50
C LEU A 281 -21.78 -12.21 -8.34
N LEU A 282 -22.09 -12.63 -7.12
CA LEU A 282 -22.68 -13.95 -6.86
C LEU A 282 -24.08 -14.07 -7.48
N GLN A 283 -24.94 -13.04 -7.42
CA GLN A 283 -26.27 -13.06 -8.06
C GLN A 283 -26.16 -13.15 -9.57
N LYS A 284 -25.30 -12.36 -10.22
CA LYS A 284 -25.05 -12.42 -11.66
C LYS A 284 -24.61 -13.83 -12.09
N ARG A 285 -23.73 -14.48 -11.35
CA ARG A 285 -23.29 -15.86 -11.64
C ARG A 285 -24.44 -16.88 -11.52
N LYS A 286 -25.27 -16.78 -10.49
CA LYS A 286 -26.44 -17.66 -10.34
C LYS A 286 -27.42 -17.54 -11.51
N LEU A 287 -27.69 -16.32 -11.97
CA LEU A 287 -28.56 -16.06 -13.12
C LEU A 287 -27.99 -16.67 -14.41
N LEU A 288 -26.70 -16.51 -14.67
CA LEU A 288 -26.04 -17.09 -15.83
C LEU A 288 -26.07 -18.64 -15.81
N ALA A 289 -25.84 -19.24 -14.64
CA ALA A 289 -25.91 -20.69 -14.48
C ALA A 289 -27.32 -21.25 -14.67
N SER A 290 -28.36 -20.55 -14.23
CA SER A 290 -29.76 -20.93 -14.45
C SER A 290 -30.16 -20.84 -15.93
N THR A 291 -29.71 -19.77 -16.62
CA THR A 291 -29.99 -19.58 -18.06
C THR A 291 -29.31 -20.63 -18.93
N SER A 292 -28.09 -21.06 -18.56
CA SER A 292 -27.37 -22.14 -19.26
C SER A 292 -28.07 -23.50 -19.09
N LYS A 293 -28.60 -23.78 -17.88
CA LYS A 293 -29.36 -25.03 -17.63
C LYS A 293 -30.73 -25.07 -18.33
N ALA A 294 -31.32 -23.93 -18.64
CA ALA A 294 -32.60 -23.85 -19.35
C ALA A 294 -32.46 -23.98 -20.87
N LYS A 295 -31.23 -23.91 -21.41
CA LYS A 295 -30.93 -24.06 -22.85
C LYS A 295 -30.45 -25.45 -23.24
N ASN A 296 -30.15 -26.31 -22.27
CA ASN A 296 -29.84 -27.74 -22.46
C ASN A 296 -31.03 -28.60 -22.03
#